data_e74e4db40d52b19888e493f6fa37f666
#
_entry.id   e74e4db40d52b19888e493f6fa37f666
#
_cell.length_a   1.000
_cell.length_b   1.000
_cell.length_c   1.000
_cell.angle_alpha   90.00
_cell.angle_beta   90.00
_cell.angle_gamma   90.00
#
_symmetry.space_group_name_H-M   'P 1'
#
loop_
_entity.id
_entity.type
_entity.pdbx_description
1 polymer ?
#
loop_
_entity_poly.entity_id
_entity_poly.type
_entity_poly.pdbx_seq_one_letter_code
_entity_poly.pdbx_strand_id
1 'polypeptide(L)'
;MTDQYFWADEVKDKDIDPDSNPAEYFATMKYPDDHWSHITSSNGLGEIADASGYDKGFGYNLTFWEKKGYIFADVNFVYPNSPAAKAGLKRGDLITHMNGERMTTDNYTDLYYASQLTLGLSNDETSEPYETKTLTAQTYAIDPVLDYGLIPLENQTIGYMIYTDFVFRGNASLAQLNHVFQTLKAANIDEFILDLRYNQGGYIFAVKQLC
;
A
#
# COMPACT_ATOMS: atom_id res chain seq x y z
N MET A 1 -12.51 10.92 -19.91
CA MET A 1 -11.65 11.80 -19.10
C MET A 1 -12.29 13.13 -18.74
N THR A 2 -13.21 13.62 -19.56
CA THR A 2 -13.69 15.00 -19.46
C THR A 2 -14.56 15.32 -18.26
N ASP A 3 -15.27 14.39 -17.68
CA ASP A 3 -16.30 14.70 -16.67
C ASP A 3 -15.83 14.56 -15.21
N GLN A 4 -14.62 14.06 -14.98
CA GLN A 4 -14.10 13.80 -13.63
C GLN A 4 -12.66 14.30 -13.41
N TYR A 5 -12.00 14.76 -14.46
CA TYR A 5 -10.66 15.32 -14.34
C TYR A 5 -10.72 16.75 -13.81
N PHE A 6 -9.96 17.05 -12.76
CA PHE A 6 -10.01 18.35 -12.08
C PHE A 6 -9.74 19.53 -13.04
N TRP A 7 -8.82 19.37 -13.98
CA TRP A 7 -8.47 20.36 -15.01
C TRP A 7 -9.11 20.05 -16.38
N ALA A 8 -10.28 19.45 -16.40
CA ALA A 8 -10.94 19.05 -17.65
C ALA A 8 -11.16 20.25 -18.59
N ASP A 9 -11.54 21.41 -18.07
CA ASP A 9 -11.80 22.63 -18.84
C ASP A 9 -10.55 23.20 -19.51
N GLU A 10 -9.39 23.04 -18.87
CA GLU A 10 -8.11 23.54 -19.35
C GLU A 10 -7.48 22.65 -20.44
N VAL A 11 -7.91 21.41 -20.54
CA VAL A 11 -7.34 20.43 -21.50
C VAL A 11 -8.30 19.98 -22.60
N LYS A 12 -9.59 20.34 -22.53
CA LYS A 12 -10.65 19.86 -23.44
C LYS A 12 -10.44 20.22 -24.91
N ASP A 13 -9.76 21.35 -25.17
CA ASP A 13 -9.54 21.89 -26.52
C ASP A 13 -8.13 21.57 -27.05
N LYS A 14 -7.38 20.69 -26.40
CA LYS A 14 -6.06 20.29 -26.89
C LYS A 14 -6.21 19.42 -28.14
N ASP A 15 -5.45 19.78 -29.18
CA ASP A 15 -5.34 18.96 -30.39
C ASP A 15 -4.47 17.74 -30.07
N ILE A 16 -5.06 16.57 -30.12
CA ILE A 16 -4.44 15.32 -29.69
C ILE A 16 -4.49 14.35 -30.86
N ASP A 17 -3.32 13.87 -31.26
CA ASP A 17 -3.22 12.79 -32.22
C ASP A 17 -3.63 11.45 -31.57
N PRO A 18 -4.78 10.87 -31.97
CA PRO A 18 -5.26 9.61 -31.41
C PRO A 18 -4.36 8.41 -31.76
N ASP A 19 -3.50 8.56 -32.78
CA ASP A 19 -2.58 7.51 -33.23
C ASP A 19 -1.20 7.61 -32.54
N SER A 20 -0.97 8.61 -31.68
CA SER A 20 0.23 8.71 -30.87
C SER A 20 0.36 7.56 -29.87
N ASN A 21 1.57 7.25 -29.42
CA ASN A 21 1.71 6.22 -28.40
C ASN A 21 1.02 6.63 -27.08
N PRO A 22 0.56 5.68 -26.26
CA PRO A 22 -0.22 5.99 -25.05
C PRO A 22 0.45 6.96 -24.08
N ALA A 23 1.77 6.95 -23.95
CA ALA A 23 2.50 7.84 -23.05
C ALA A 23 2.52 9.28 -23.58
N GLU A 24 2.73 9.47 -24.88
CA GLU A 24 2.66 10.78 -25.53
C GLU A 24 1.25 11.33 -25.53
N TYR A 25 0.25 10.50 -25.83
CA TYR A 25 -1.17 10.85 -25.72
C TYR A 25 -1.51 11.34 -24.33
N PHE A 26 -1.13 10.58 -23.30
CA PHE A 26 -1.37 10.93 -21.91
C PHE A 26 -0.66 12.23 -21.50
N ALA A 27 0.62 12.40 -21.90
CA ALA A 27 1.38 13.61 -21.59
C ALA A 27 0.75 14.88 -22.19
N THR A 28 0.18 14.77 -23.38
CA THR A 28 -0.53 15.87 -24.04
C THR A 28 -1.85 16.21 -23.32
N MET A 29 -2.56 15.20 -22.82
CA MET A 29 -3.83 15.35 -22.08
C MET A 29 -3.63 15.87 -20.66
N LYS A 30 -2.46 15.73 -20.09
CA LYS A 30 -2.19 16.10 -18.72
C LYS A 30 -2.00 17.62 -18.58
N TYR A 31 -2.59 18.20 -17.53
CA TYR A 31 -2.33 19.59 -17.18
C TYR A 31 -0.94 19.73 -16.53
N PRO A 32 -0.18 20.81 -16.79
CA PRO A 32 1.19 20.95 -16.27
C PRO A 32 1.33 20.86 -14.75
N ASP A 33 0.34 21.39 -14.01
CA ASP A 33 0.34 21.38 -12.54
C ASP A 33 -0.25 20.09 -11.95
N ASP A 34 -0.65 19.15 -12.78
CA ASP A 34 -1.07 17.81 -12.33
C ASP A 34 0.15 16.96 -12.01
N HIS A 35 0.53 16.90 -10.74
CA HIS A 35 1.62 16.08 -10.25
C HIS A 35 1.18 14.65 -9.84
N TRP A 36 -0.12 14.37 -9.91
CA TRP A 36 -0.71 13.13 -9.40
C TRP A 36 -1.00 12.09 -10.48
N SER A 37 -1.43 12.55 -11.66
CA SER A 37 -1.75 11.64 -12.75
C SER A 37 -0.50 11.15 -13.45
N HIS A 38 -0.40 9.84 -13.62
CA HIS A 38 0.70 9.19 -14.31
C HIS A 38 0.22 8.00 -15.13
N ILE A 39 0.97 7.65 -16.17
CA ILE A 39 0.77 6.44 -16.95
C ILE A 39 2.03 5.58 -16.84
N THR A 40 1.81 4.29 -16.66
CA THR A 40 2.89 3.31 -16.61
C THR A 40 2.60 2.18 -17.57
N SER A 41 3.64 1.56 -18.11
CA SER A 41 3.46 0.31 -18.85
C SER A 41 3.10 -0.80 -17.86
N SER A 42 2.22 -1.71 -18.25
CA SER A 42 1.75 -2.83 -17.43
C SER A 42 2.84 -3.86 -17.04
N ASN A 43 4.08 -3.63 -17.46
CA ASN A 43 5.19 -4.52 -17.18
C ASN A 43 5.73 -4.28 -15.78
N GLY A 44 5.00 -4.70 -14.75
CA GLY A 44 5.55 -4.89 -13.41
C GLY A 44 5.20 -3.89 -12.33
N LEU A 45 4.48 -2.81 -12.60
CA LEU A 45 3.81 -2.09 -11.51
C LEU A 45 2.61 -2.93 -11.10
N GLY A 46 2.56 -3.31 -9.84
CA GLY A 46 1.38 -3.93 -9.27
C GLY A 46 0.16 -3.14 -9.72
N GLU A 47 -0.83 -3.84 -10.24
CA GLU A 47 -2.13 -3.22 -10.50
C GLU A 47 -2.46 -2.45 -9.22
N ILE A 48 -2.69 -1.15 -9.34
CA ILE A 48 -3.22 -0.35 -8.22
C ILE A 48 -4.36 -1.18 -7.69
N ALA A 49 -4.31 -1.50 -6.39
CA ALA A 49 -5.35 -2.30 -5.76
C ALA A 49 -6.68 -1.85 -6.31
N ASP A 50 -7.31 -2.71 -7.09
CA ASP A 50 -8.55 -2.31 -7.71
C ASP A 50 -9.52 -2.05 -6.55
N ALA A 51 -10.47 -1.23 -6.81
CA ALA A 51 -11.49 -0.90 -5.85
C ALA A 51 -12.27 -2.09 -5.32
N SER A 52 -12.15 -3.27 -5.91
CA SER A 52 -12.73 -4.51 -5.40
C SER A 52 -12.14 -4.91 -4.04
N GLY A 53 -11.02 -4.30 -3.61
CA GLY A 53 -10.33 -4.63 -2.37
C GLY A 53 -9.52 -5.92 -2.47
N TYR A 54 -9.13 -6.29 -3.67
CA TYR A 54 -8.15 -7.34 -3.92
C TYR A 54 -6.91 -6.72 -4.59
N ASP A 55 -5.76 -7.25 -4.27
CA ASP A 55 -4.50 -6.88 -4.91
C ASP A 55 -3.78 -8.16 -5.36
N LYS A 56 -2.92 -8.02 -6.39
CA LYS A 56 -2.03 -9.06 -6.87
C LYS A 56 -0.60 -8.64 -6.63
N GLY A 57 0.00 -9.20 -5.59
CA GLY A 57 1.33 -8.83 -5.19
C GLY A 57 1.84 -9.69 -4.04
N PHE A 58 2.71 -9.13 -3.24
CA PHE A 58 3.29 -9.81 -2.09
C PHE A 58 2.55 -9.49 -0.78
N GLY A 59 1.83 -8.36 -0.70
CA GLY A 59 1.02 -7.99 0.45
C GLY A 59 1.80 -7.44 1.63
N TYR A 60 2.80 -6.64 1.34
CA TYR A 60 3.52 -5.83 2.31
C TYR A 60 3.49 -4.34 1.94
N ASN A 61 3.71 -3.49 2.91
CA ASN A 61 4.00 -2.08 2.71
C ASN A 61 5.42 -1.81 3.18
N LEU A 62 6.23 -1.17 2.31
CA LEU A 62 7.64 -0.92 2.53
C LEU A 62 7.94 0.58 2.50
N THR A 63 8.86 1.01 3.36
CA THR A 63 9.54 2.31 3.24
C THR A 63 10.95 2.08 2.76
N PHE A 64 11.28 2.61 1.58
CA PHE A 64 12.64 2.61 1.06
C PHE A 64 13.40 3.84 1.53
N TRP A 65 14.66 3.64 1.86
CA TRP A 65 15.58 4.72 2.18
C TRP A 65 17.00 4.40 1.70
N GLU A 66 17.80 5.44 1.50
CA GLU A 66 19.15 5.33 0.94
C GLU A 66 20.20 5.75 1.97
N LYS A 67 21.30 5.02 1.99
CA LYS A 67 22.50 5.38 2.74
C LYS A 67 23.75 4.92 2.02
N LYS A 68 24.61 5.86 1.63
CA LYS A 68 25.89 5.61 0.97
C LYS A 68 25.78 4.77 -0.30
N GLY A 69 24.77 5.00 -1.13
CA GLY A 69 24.53 4.29 -2.38
C GLY A 69 23.85 2.92 -2.24
N TYR A 70 23.52 2.50 -1.03
CA TYR A 70 22.74 1.32 -0.76
C TYR A 70 21.30 1.68 -0.44
N ILE A 71 20.38 0.84 -0.92
CA ILE A 71 18.96 0.93 -0.61
C ILE A 71 18.59 -0.09 0.46
N PHE A 72 17.72 0.32 1.33
CA PHE A 72 17.16 -0.46 2.43
C PHE A 72 15.65 -0.37 2.36
N ALA A 73 14.96 -1.41 2.82
CA ALA A 73 13.51 -1.37 2.94
C ALA A 73 13.06 -1.84 4.32
N ASP A 74 12.38 -0.97 5.05
CA ASP A 74 11.72 -1.31 6.29
C ASP A 74 10.30 -1.82 6.02
N VAL A 75 9.93 -2.94 6.61
CA VAL A 75 8.56 -3.45 6.56
C VAL A 75 7.68 -2.66 7.52
N ASN A 76 6.78 -1.84 6.99
CA ASN A 76 5.82 -1.07 7.77
C ASN A 76 4.71 -1.95 8.31
N PHE A 77 4.13 -2.79 7.46
CA PHE A 77 3.14 -3.79 7.81
C PHE A 77 3.01 -4.86 6.71
N VAL A 78 2.29 -5.92 7.05
CA VAL A 78 2.00 -7.04 6.15
C VAL A 78 0.51 -7.35 6.23
N TYR A 79 -0.15 -7.45 5.06
CA TYR A 79 -1.56 -7.85 5.01
C TYR A 79 -1.76 -9.30 5.43
N PRO A 80 -2.77 -9.59 6.27
CA PRO A 80 -3.11 -10.96 6.64
C PRO A 80 -3.38 -11.84 5.39
N ASN A 81 -2.98 -13.11 5.46
CA ASN A 81 -3.16 -14.11 4.39
C ASN A 81 -2.43 -13.81 3.06
N SER A 82 -1.65 -12.76 2.98
CA SER A 82 -0.80 -12.44 1.83
C SER A 82 0.39 -13.40 1.69
N PRO A 83 1.08 -13.41 0.53
CA PRO A 83 2.35 -14.14 0.38
C PRO A 83 3.41 -13.77 1.42
N ALA A 84 3.54 -12.48 1.73
CA ALA A 84 4.47 -11.98 2.74
C ALA A 84 4.15 -12.52 4.15
N ALA A 85 2.85 -12.51 4.53
CA ALA A 85 2.42 -13.08 5.81
C ALA A 85 2.69 -14.59 5.89
N LYS A 86 2.42 -15.34 4.81
CA LYS A 86 2.70 -16.78 4.73
C LYS A 86 4.18 -17.09 4.82
N ALA A 87 5.05 -16.21 4.29
CA ALA A 87 6.50 -16.33 4.43
C ALA A 87 7.02 -15.89 5.81
N GLY A 88 6.14 -15.39 6.70
CA GLY A 88 6.51 -14.93 8.03
C GLY A 88 7.26 -13.58 8.05
N LEU A 89 7.06 -12.75 7.02
CA LEU A 89 7.54 -11.36 7.04
C LEU A 89 6.67 -10.57 8.03
N LYS A 90 7.28 -9.65 8.76
CA LYS A 90 6.60 -8.88 9.81
C LYS A 90 7.09 -7.44 9.87
N ARG A 91 6.30 -6.58 10.51
CA ARG A 91 6.67 -5.21 10.80
C ARG A 91 8.02 -5.14 11.53
N GLY A 92 8.89 -4.25 11.05
CA GLY A 92 10.22 -4.01 11.59
C GLY A 92 11.31 -4.89 11.01
N ASP A 93 10.97 -5.84 10.11
CA ASP A 93 12.00 -6.54 9.35
C ASP A 93 12.73 -5.54 8.43
N LEU A 94 14.06 -5.61 8.42
CA LEU A 94 14.92 -4.81 7.54
C LEU A 94 15.38 -5.66 6.36
N ILE A 95 14.99 -5.25 5.17
CA ILE A 95 15.39 -5.89 3.91
C ILE A 95 16.59 -5.14 3.35
N THR A 96 17.67 -5.85 3.09
CA THR A 96 18.91 -5.31 2.53
C THR A 96 19.28 -5.93 1.19
N HIS A 97 18.73 -7.11 0.88
CA HIS A 97 18.99 -7.84 -0.36
C HIS A 97 17.68 -8.28 -1.01
N MET A 98 17.66 -8.30 -2.33
CA MET A 98 16.61 -8.90 -3.15
C MET A 98 17.25 -9.80 -4.20
N ASN A 99 16.71 -11.03 -4.34
CA ASN A 99 17.20 -12.05 -5.28
C ASN A 99 18.69 -12.42 -5.13
N GLY A 100 19.20 -12.33 -3.90
CA GLY A 100 20.60 -12.64 -3.58
C GLY A 100 21.57 -11.47 -3.82
N GLU A 101 21.08 -10.33 -4.32
CA GLU A 101 21.88 -9.15 -4.57
C GLU A 101 21.57 -8.05 -3.54
N ARG A 102 22.62 -7.35 -3.12
CA ARG A 102 22.46 -6.17 -2.28
C ARG A 102 21.74 -5.07 -3.05
N MET A 103 20.76 -4.46 -2.43
CA MET A 103 20.02 -3.35 -3.04
C MET A 103 20.87 -2.09 -3.10
N THR A 104 20.91 -1.48 -4.28
CA THR A 104 21.58 -0.22 -4.58
C THR A 104 20.62 0.72 -5.29
N THR A 105 21.02 1.98 -5.48
CA THR A 105 20.27 2.95 -6.27
C THR A 105 20.06 2.51 -7.72
N ASP A 106 20.93 1.65 -8.25
CA ASP A 106 20.90 1.24 -9.65
C ASP A 106 20.03 0.01 -9.92
N ASN A 107 19.78 -0.86 -8.89
CA ASN A 107 19.13 -2.15 -9.12
C ASN A 107 17.82 -2.35 -8.34
N TYR A 108 17.52 -1.56 -7.32
CA TYR A 108 16.41 -1.87 -6.41
C TYR A 108 15.04 -1.84 -7.10
N THR A 109 14.83 -0.98 -8.09
CA THR A 109 13.54 -0.89 -8.79
C THR A 109 13.25 -2.12 -9.63
N ASP A 110 14.26 -2.64 -10.33
CA ASP A 110 14.13 -3.84 -11.16
C ASP A 110 13.87 -5.09 -10.29
N LEU A 111 14.55 -5.16 -9.14
CA LEU A 111 14.38 -6.25 -8.16
C LEU A 111 13.02 -6.21 -7.49
N TYR A 112 12.50 -5.01 -7.21
CA TYR A 112 11.22 -4.82 -6.53
C TYR A 112 10.01 -5.24 -7.37
N TYR A 113 10.06 -5.02 -8.70
CA TYR A 113 8.92 -5.29 -9.60
C TYR A 113 8.84 -6.73 -10.14
N ALA A 114 9.64 -7.64 -9.63
CA ALA A 114 9.57 -9.05 -10.01
C ALA A 114 8.30 -9.72 -9.51
N SER A 115 7.79 -10.71 -10.26
CA SER A 115 6.66 -11.54 -9.84
C SER A 115 7.00 -12.57 -8.77
N GLN A 116 8.31 -12.82 -8.58
CA GLN A 116 8.87 -13.66 -7.53
C GLN A 116 10.09 -12.95 -6.95
N LEU A 117 10.18 -12.87 -5.63
CA LEU A 117 11.27 -12.24 -4.90
C LEU A 117 11.83 -13.18 -3.84
N THR A 118 13.16 -13.14 -3.69
CA THR A 118 13.83 -13.66 -2.48
C THR A 118 14.38 -12.47 -1.72
N LEU A 119 13.82 -12.21 -0.54
CA LEU A 119 14.21 -11.11 0.33
C LEU A 119 15.29 -11.57 1.30
N GLY A 120 16.35 -10.79 1.45
CA GLY A 120 17.37 -11.00 2.48
C GLY A 120 17.14 -10.06 3.65
N LEU A 121 16.89 -10.64 4.83
CA LEU A 121 16.62 -9.91 6.08
C LEU A 121 17.89 -9.77 6.90
N SER A 122 18.22 -8.56 7.32
CA SER A 122 19.42 -8.26 8.11
C SER A 122 19.08 -7.61 9.46
N ASN A 123 19.97 -7.75 10.44
CA ASN A 123 19.81 -7.11 11.74
C ASN A 123 20.13 -5.61 11.70
N ASP A 124 20.98 -5.21 10.77
CA ASP A 124 21.41 -3.84 10.57
C ASP A 124 21.82 -3.59 9.10
N GLU A 125 22.19 -2.37 8.79
CA GLU A 125 22.54 -1.88 7.47
C GLU A 125 23.83 -2.51 6.88
N THR A 126 24.67 -3.08 7.70
CA THR A 126 26.01 -3.56 7.30
C THR A 126 26.12 -5.08 7.33
N SER A 127 25.20 -5.76 7.98
CA SER A 127 25.19 -7.21 8.16
C SER A 127 24.73 -7.92 6.89
N GLU A 128 25.32 -9.08 6.64
CA GLU A 128 24.74 -10.03 5.67
C GLU A 128 23.39 -10.54 6.17
N PRO A 129 22.49 -10.97 5.26
CA PRO A 129 21.21 -11.51 5.65
C PRO A 129 21.33 -12.72 6.58
N TYR A 130 20.65 -12.65 7.72
CA TYR A 130 20.55 -13.78 8.65
C TYR A 130 19.46 -14.77 8.22
N GLU A 131 18.52 -14.32 7.39
CA GLU A 131 17.40 -15.12 6.87
C GLU A 131 17.05 -14.66 5.46
N THR A 132 16.57 -15.59 4.65
CA THR A 132 15.96 -15.27 3.34
C THR A 132 14.52 -15.77 3.29
N LYS A 133 13.65 -14.99 2.64
CA LYS A 133 12.23 -15.32 2.42
C LYS A 133 11.90 -15.22 0.95
N THR A 134 11.43 -16.31 0.36
CA THR A 134 11.00 -16.32 -1.04
C THR A 134 9.49 -16.13 -1.10
N LEU A 135 9.07 -15.16 -1.90
CA LEU A 135 7.68 -14.79 -2.12
C LEU A 135 7.34 -14.93 -3.61
N THR A 136 6.14 -15.43 -3.87
CA THR A 136 5.56 -15.42 -5.22
C THR A 136 4.28 -14.59 -5.16
N ALA A 137 4.14 -13.62 -6.07
CA ALA A 137 2.99 -12.76 -6.15
C ALA A 137 1.69 -13.56 -6.34
N GLN A 138 0.69 -13.30 -5.53
CA GLN A 138 -0.62 -13.94 -5.58
C GLN A 138 -1.70 -12.88 -5.35
N THR A 139 -2.91 -13.15 -5.82
CA THR A 139 -4.07 -12.36 -5.46
C THR A 139 -4.42 -12.60 -3.99
N TYR A 140 -4.58 -11.55 -3.22
CA TYR A 140 -5.01 -11.57 -1.82
C TYR A 140 -6.05 -10.47 -1.57
N ALA A 141 -6.86 -10.66 -0.54
CA ALA A 141 -7.82 -9.66 -0.13
C ALA A 141 -7.11 -8.59 0.72
N ILE A 142 -7.31 -7.32 0.37
CA ILE A 142 -6.91 -6.21 1.23
C ILE A 142 -7.91 -6.14 2.38
N ASP A 143 -7.41 -6.34 3.58
CA ASP A 143 -8.15 -6.08 4.80
C ASP A 143 -7.75 -4.71 5.34
N PRO A 144 -8.60 -3.67 5.16
CA PRO A 144 -8.21 -2.31 5.51
C PRO A 144 -8.08 -2.08 7.01
N VAL A 145 -8.76 -2.86 7.84
CA VAL A 145 -8.51 -2.88 9.28
C VAL A 145 -7.33 -3.79 9.57
N LEU A 146 -6.15 -3.20 9.67
CA LEU A 146 -4.92 -3.96 9.91
C LEU A 146 -4.85 -4.49 11.34
N ASP A 147 -5.25 -3.66 12.30
CA ASP A 147 -5.26 -3.99 13.72
C ASP A 147 -6.22 -3.09 14.48
N TYR A 148 -6.75 -3.56 15.60
CA TYR A 148 -7.57 -2.77 16.52
C TYR A 148 -7.52 -3.36 17.93
N GLY A 149 -7.77 -2.53 18.92
CA GLY A 149 -7.75 -3.01 20.30
C GLY A 149 -8.01 -1.92 21.33
N LEU A 150 -7.63 -2.22 22.56
CA LEU A 150 -7.84 -1.37 23.73
C LEU A 150 -6.50 -1.02 24.36
N ILE A 151 -6.35 0.23 24.76
CA ILE A 151 -5.24 0.74 25.55
C ILE A 151 -5.80 1.15 26.91
N PRO A 152 -5.71 0.30 27.92
CA PRO A 152 -6.17 0.65 29.27
C PRO A 152 -5.20 1.63 29.92
N LEU A 153 -5.73 2.71 30.48
CA LEU A 153 -5.02 3.66 31.31
C LEU A 153 -5.66 3.66 32.72
N GLU A 154 -5.04 4.35 33.67
CA GLU A 154 -5.47 4.33 35.08
C GLU A 154 -6.96 4.72 35.27
N ASN A 155 -7.45 5.72 34.52
CA ASN A 155 -8.79 6.27 34.67
C ASN A 155 -9.61 6.27 33.38
N GLN A 156 -9.12 5.67 32.30
CA GLN A 156 -9.81 5.66 31.00
C GLN A 156 -9.35 4.48 30.15
N THR A 157 -10.18 4.11 29.20
CA THR A 157 -9.88 3.10 28.19
C THR A 157 -9.93 3.73 26.81
N ILE A 158 -8.82 3.66 26.07
CA ILE A 158 -8.73 4.16 24.70
C ILE A 158 -8.92 2.99 23.74
N GLY A 159 -9.87 3.10 22.81
CA GLY A 159 -9.95 2.24 21.65
C GLY A 159 -9.02 2.72 20.55
N TYR A 160 -8.42 1.80 19.81
CA TYR A 160 -7.64 2.17 18.62
C TYR A 160 -8.00 1.27 17.44
N MET A 161 -7.79 1.79 16.22
CA MET A 161 -7.88 1.05 14.98
C MET A 161 -6.87 1.60 13.98
N ILE A 162 -6.12 0.70 13.32
CA ILE A 162 -5.24 1.02 12.21
C ILE A 162 -5.98 0.70 10.91
N TYR A 163 -6.19 1.72 10.05
CA TYR A 163 -6.95 1.60 8.81
C TYR A 163 -6.10 2.02 7.62
N THR A 164 -5.70 1.05 6.79
CA THR A 164 -4.63 1.21 5.80
C THR A 164 -5.09 1.69 4.43
N ASP A 165 -6.34 1.41 4.03
CA ASP A 165 -6.83 1.69 2.69
C ASP A 165 -8.32 1.98 2.67
N PHE A 166 -8.75 2.90 1.84
CA PHE A 166 -10.17 3.12 1.57
C PHE A 166 -10.64 2.23 0.42
N VAL A 167 -10.57 0.91 0.62
CA VAL A 167 -11.12 -0.10 -0.29
C VAL A 167 -12.48 -0.60 0.21
N PHE A 168 -13.29 -1.12 -0.69
CA PHE A 168 -14.63 -1.56 -0.34
C PHE A 168 -14.97 -2.91 -0.98
N ARG A 169 -15.00 -3.96 -0.17
CA ARG A 169 -15.39 -5.32 -0.55
C ARG A 169 -16.87 -5.62 -0.22
N GLY A 170 -17.73 -4.65 -0.46
CA GLY A 170 -19.16 -4.80 -0.19
C GLY A 170 -19.45 -5.11 1.28
N ASN A 171 -20.32 -6.09 1.51
CA ASN A 171 -20.75 -6.46 2.86
C ASN A 171 -19.61 -6.95 3.77
N ALA A 172 -18.50 -7.46 3.22
CA ALA A 172 -17.36 -7.92 4.02
C ALA A 172 -16.67 -6.77 4.75
N SER A 173 -16.44 -5.63 4.07
CA SER A 173 -15.86 -4.44 4.70
C SER A 173 -16.80 -3.84 5.75
N LEU A 174 -18.09 -3.78 5.47
CA LEU A 174 -19.09 -3.29 6.45
C LEU A 174 -19.17 -4.20 7.68
N ALA A 175 -19.17 -5.51 7.48
CA ALA A 175 -19.22 -6.46 8.60
C ALA A 175 -17.99 -6.33 9.50
N GLN A 176 -16.82 -6.13 8.92
CA GLN A 176 -15.59 -5.92 9.68
C GLN A 176 -15.62 -4.63 10.48
N LEU A 177 -15.95 -3.49 9.86
CA LEU A 177 -16.08 -2.20 10.56
C LEU A 177 -17.11 -2.28 11.69
N ASN A 178 -18.28 -2.85 11.40
CA ASN A 178 -19.32 -3.04 12.41
C ASN A 178 -18.83 -3.89 13.59
N HIS A 179 -18.09 -4.97 13.32
CA HIS A 179 -17.51 -5.81 14.37
C HIS A 179 -16.53 -5.03 15.25
N VAL A 180 -15.63 -4.26 14.66
CA VAL A 180 -14.67 -3.44 15.40
C VAL A 180 -15.38 -2.42 16.27
N PHE A 181 -16.30 -1.62 15.71
CA PHE A 181 -17.01 -0.60 16.47
C PHE A 181 -17.92 -1.18 17.55
N GLN A 182 -18.55 -2.33 17.31
CA GLN A 182 -19.30 -3.04 18.34
C GLN A 182 -18.42 -3.52 19.49
N THR A 183 -17.23 -4.03 19.18
CA THR A 183 -16.24 -4.47 20.18
C THR A 183 -15.78 -3.30 21.04
N LEU A 184 -15.39 -2.18 20.41
CA LEU A 184 -14.96 -0.97 21.12
C LEU A 184 -16.09 -0.38 21.97
N LYS A 185 -17.30 -0.33 21.43
CA LYS A 185 -18.49 0.13 22.18
C LYS A 185 -18.80 -0.75 23.38
N ALA A 186 -18.72 -2.08 23.24
CA ALA A 186 -18.96 -3.01 24.34
C ALA A 186 -17.90 -2.87 25.46
N ALA A 187 -16.70 -2.43 25.12
CA ALA A 187 -15.65 -2.13 26.09
C ALA A 187 -15.82 -0.78 26.79
N ASN A 188 -16.85 0.02 26.44
CA ASN A 188 -17.11 1.36 26.98
C ASN A 188 -15.87 2.25 26.92
N ILE A 189 -15.27 2.35 25.73
CA ILE A 189 -14.10 3.23 25.53
C ILE A 189 -14.46 4.70 25.78
N ASP A 190 -13.52 5.45 26.38
CA ASP A 190 -13.66 6.88 26.64
C ASP A 190 -13.21 7.73 25.44
N GLU A 191 -12.17 7.24 24.73
CA GLU A 191 -11.54 7.92 23.59
C GLU A 191 -11.28 6.92 22.46
N PHE A 192 -11.17 7.42 21.22
CA PHE A 192 -10.87 6.59 20.05
C PHE A 192 -9.73 7.18 19.23
N ILE A 193 -8.74 6.34 18.90
CA ILE A 193 -7.64 6.67 18.01
C ILE A 193 -7.84 5.94 16.68
N LEU A 194 -8.03 6.70 15.60
CA LEU A 194 -7.98 6.21 14.24
C LEU A 194 -6.61 6.49 13.65
N ASP A 195 -5.81 5.43 13.41
CA ASP A 195 -4.48 5.54 12.82
C ASP A 195 -4.55 5.39 11.29
N LEU A 196 -4.32 6.49 10.60
CA LEU A 196 -4.29 6.58 9.14
C LEU A 196 -2.88 6.83 8.57
N ARG A 197 -1.81 6.65 9.37
CA ARG A 197 -0.43 6.98 8.96
C ARG A 197 0.03 6.27 7.69
N TYR A 198 -0.47 5.08 7.44
CA TYR A 198 -0.15 4.29 6.23
C TYR A 198 -1.28 4.30 5.20
N ASN A 199 -2.34 5.06 5.42
CA ASN A 199 -3.47 5.12 4.50
C ASN A 199 -3.13 6.00 3.30
N GLN A 200 -3.10 5.41 2.12
CA GLN A 200 -2.78 6.09 0.87
C GLN A 200 -4.02 6.63 0.14
N GLY A 201 -5.18 6.55 0.76
CA GLY A 201 -6.44 6.99 0.17
C GLY A 201 -7.27 5.84 -0.40
N GLY A 202 -8.06 6.14 -1.42
CA GLY A 202 -8.94 5.20 -2.10
C GLY A 202 -10.33 5.77 -2.36
N TYR A 203 -11.38 4.97 -2.20
CA TYR A 203 -12.76 5.39 -2.54
C TYR A 203 -13.38 6.31 -1.50
N ILE A 204 -13.95 7.40 -1.96
CA ILE A 204 -14.79 8.31 -1.15
C ILE A 204 -15.95 7.55 -0.50
N PHE A 205 -16.50 6.54 -1.18
CA PHE A 205 -17.56 5.70 -0.62
C PHE A 205 -17.08 4.95 0.63
N ALA A 206 -15.86 4.39 0.62
CA ALA A 206 -15.28 3.71 1.78
C ALA A 206 -15.01 4.68 2.93
N VAL A 207 -14.57 5.92 2.64
CA VAL A 207 -14.46 6.99 3.64
C VAL A 207 -15.79 7.24 4.32
N LYS A 208 -16.88 7.36 3.56
CA LYS A 208 -18.24 7.59 4.10
C LYS A 208 -18.75 6.43 4.96
N GLN A 209 -18.25 5.21 4.76
CA GLN A 209 -18.62 4.07 5.61
C GLN A 209 -17.88 4.06 6.95
N LEU A 210 -16.72 4.70 7.01
CA LEU A 210 -15.93 4.84 8.23
C LEU A 210 -16.46 5.96 9.14
N CYS A 211 -17.02 7.02 8.57
CA CYS A 211 -17.60 8.17 9.28
C CYS A 211 -19.03 7.90 9.72
#